data_b805dea139dd7fa025f1a2e6c2e5c768
#
_entry.id   b805dea139dd7fa025f1a2e6c2e5c768
#
_cell.length_a   1.000
_cell.length_b   1.000
_cell.length_c   1.000
_cell.angle_alpha   90.00
_cell.angle_beta   90.00
_cell.angle_gamma   90.00
#
_symmetry.space_group_name_H-M   'P 1'
#
loop_
_entity.id
_entity.type
_entity.pdbx_description
1 polymer ?
#
loop_
_entity_poly.entity_id
_entity_poly.type
_entity_poly.pdbx_seq_one_letter_code
_entity_poly.pdbx_strand_id
1 'polypeptide(L)'
;MIHNEEDVIRLVSEDEWMMDILRSAQSLNLPDWWVCAGFVRSKIWDVLHEFNARTPLPDIDVIYFDPSNVDEGVEKRYENLLIMRQPTIPWSVKNQARMHIVNNDRPYLSSTEAIAKFPETATALGVKLDEEGKIVMIAPHGIEDVVSFHIRPTPYFRETEERMKYYHQRISKKNWKSIWNKVEVF
;
A
#
# COMPACT_ATOMS: atom_id res chain seq x y z
N MET A 1 8.16 19.04 7.59
CA MET A 1 7.64 18.98 6.19
C MET A 1 8.19 17.71 5.56
N ILE A 2 7.43 17.06 4.66
CA ILE A 2 7.83 15.83 3.96
C ILE A 2 8.24 16.23 2.55
N HIS A 3 9.53 16.04 2.20
CA HIS A 3 10.10 16.47 0.92
C HIS A 3 10.64 15.31 0.07
N ASN A 4 11.00 14.20 0.70
CA ASN A 4 11.63 13.06 0.05
C ASN A 4 11.26 11.74 0.76
N GLU A 5 11.70 10.62 0.20
CA GLU A 5 11.46 9.29 0.76
C GLU A 5 12.07 9.11 2.16
N GLU A 6 13.21 9.75 2.45
CA GLU A 6 13.84 9.68 3.77
C GLU A 6 12.96 10.31 4.86
N ASP A 7 12.24 11.40 4.52
CA ASP A 7 11.26 12.00 5.44
C ASP A 7 10.09 11.05 5.71
N VAL A 8 9.63 10.30 4.70
CA VAL A 8 8.59 9.29 4.88
C VAL A 8 9.11 8.13 5.72
N ILE A 9 10.32 7.64 5.46
CA ILE A 9 10.97 6.58 6.26
C ILE A 9 11.06 7.01 7.73
N ARG A 10 11.53 8.22 8.00
CA ARG A 10 11.59 8.77 9.36
C ARG A 10 10.20 8.84 10.00
N LEU A 11 9.20 9.34 9.27
CA LEU A 11 7.82 9.43 9.73
C LEU A 11 7.23 8.07 10.14
N VAL A 12 7.55 7.02 9.40
CA VAL A 12 7.14 5.64 9.72
C VAL A 12 7.93 5.10 10.90
N SER A 13 9.25 5.35 10.96
CA SER A 13 10.12 4.86 12.02
C SER A 13 9.80 5.45 13.40
N GLU A 14 9.29 6.67 13.45
CA GLU A 14 8.86 7.36 14.67
C GLU A 14 7.45 6.94 15.14
N ASP A 15 6.75 6.12 14.36
CA ASP A 15 5.39 5.65 14.65
C ASP A 15 5.42 4.19 15.13
N GLU A 16 5.37 3.99 16.45
CA GLU A 16 5.50 2.66 17.04
C GLU A 16 4.39 1.69 16.60
N TRP A 17 3.15 2.17 16.37
CA TRP A 17 2.08 1.34 15.84
C TRP A 17 2.39 0.83 14.42
N MET A 18 2.96 1.70 13.56
CA MET A 18 3.39 1.29 12.22
C MET A 18 4.56 0.30 12.29
N MET A 19 5.50 0.53 13.19
CA MET A 19 6.64 -0.36 13.40
C MET A 19 6.19 -1.75 13.88
N ASP A 20 5.21 -1.83 14.78
CA ASP A 20 4.66 -3.12 15.24
C ASP A 20 3.97 -3.90 14.12
N ILE A 21 3.26 -3.21 13.23
CA ILE A 21 2.69 -3.81 12.02
C ILE A 21 3.78 -4.36 11.11
N LEU A 22 4.83 -3.58 10.85
CA LEU A 22 5.96 -4.01 10.02
C LEU A 22 6.69 -5.22 10.60
N ARG A 23 6.93 -5.25 11.92
CA ARG A 23 7.52 -6.40 12.63
C ARG A 23 6.63 -7.65 12.51
N SER A 24 5.32 -7.49 12.62
CA SER A 24 4.37 -8.59 12.46
C SER A 24 4.37 -9.13 11.03
N ALA A 25 4.35 -8.27 10.02
CA ALA A 25 4.45 -8.69 8.62
C ALA A 25 5.79 -9.38 8.32
N GLN A 26 6.92 -8.82 8.79
CA GLN A 26 8.24 -9.40 8.64
C GLN A 26 8.33 -10.81 9.20
N SER A 27 7.67 -11.06 10.34
CA SER A 27 7.71 -12.37 11.02
C SER A 27 7.06 -13.51 10.24
N LEU A 28 6.31 -13.23 9.18
CA LEU A 28 5.80 -14.24 8.24
C LEU A 28 6.89 -14.75 7.30
N ASN A 29 8.02 -14.05 7.20
CA ASN A 29 9.15 -14.40 6.35
C ASN A 29 8.74 -14.68 4.88
N LEU A 30 7.86 -13.85 4.34
CA LEU A 30 7.35 -13.96 2.98
C LEU A 30 8.36 -13.42 1.95
N PRO A 31 8.47 -14.04 0.76
CA PRO A 31 9.35 -13.51 -0.28
C PRO A 31 8.81 -12.20 -0.84
N ASP A 32 9.70 -11.24 -1.09
CA ASP A 32 9.40 -9.92 -1.69
C ASP A 32 8.15 -9.24 -1.11
N TRP A 33 8.03 -9.23 0.23
CA TRP A 33 6.88 -8.68 0.94
C TRP A 33 6.98 -7.17 1.13
N TRP A 34 5.80 -6.50 1.22
CA TRP A 34 5.66 -5.07 1.51
C TRP A 34 4.33 -4.82 2.24
N VAL A 35 4.29 -3.77 3.07
CA VAL A 35 3.04 -3.18 3.56
C VAL A 35 2.81 -1.89 2.78
N CYS A 36 1.68 -1.77 2.11
CA CYS A 36 1.53 -0.77 1.05
C CYS A 36 0.21 0.02 1.08
N ALA A 37 0.02 0.84 0.08
CA ALA A 37 -1.20 1.60 -0.19
C ALA A 37 -1.64 2.52 0.97
N GLY A 38 -2.84 2.30 1.51
CA GLY A 38 -3.44 3.13 2.56
C GLY A 38 -2.58 3.26 3.81
N PHE A 39 -1.78 2.26 4.14
CA PHE A 39 -0.89 2.26 5.29
C PHE A 39 0.11 3.43 5.26
N VAL A 40 0.74 3.67 4.12
CA VAL A 40 1.72 4.75 3.94
C VAL A 40 1.02 6.07 3.60
N ARG A 41 0.13 6.05 2.58
CA ARG A 41 -0.56 7.26 2.10
C ARG A 41 -1.31 7.97 3.22
N SER A 42 -2.11 7.26 4.01
CA SER A 42 -2.93 7.89 5.04
C SER A 42 -2.09 8.52 6.14
N LYS A 43 -0.96 7.89 6.52
CA LYS A 43 -0.02 8.48 7.47
C LYS A 43 0.54 9.80 6.96
N ILE A 44 0.96 9.87 5.69
CA ILE A 44 1.45 11.10 5.07
C ILE A 44 0.36 12.18 5.09
N TRP A 45 -0.85 11.84 4.67
CA TRP A 45 -1.96 12.79 4.60
C TRP A 45 -2.44 13.27 5.95
N ASP A 46 -2.48 12.40 6.97
CA ASP A 46 -2.83 12.77 8.34
C ASP A 46 -1.84 13.82 8.90
N VAL A 47 -0.55 13.58 8.71
CA VAL A 47 0.50 14.50 9.17
C VAL A 47 0.45 15.84 8.43
N LEU A 48 0.26 15.82 7.11
CA LEU A 48 0.18 17.04 6.31
C LEU A 48 -1.15 17.82 6.48
N HIS A 49 -2.18 17.17 7.06
CA HIS A 49 -3.41 17.81 7.52
C HIS A 49 -3.36 18.20 9.01
N GLU A 50 -2.23 17.92 9.68
CA GLU A 50 -2.05 18.22 11.11
C GLU A 50 -3.10 17.51 12.00
N PHE A 51 -3.53 16.31 11.61
CA PHE A 51 -4.47 15.53 12.40
C PHE A 51 -3.81 15.01 13.68
N ASN A 52 -4.49 15.19 14.81
CA ASN A 52 -4.01 14.73 16.11
C ASN A 52 -4.19 13.22 16.34
N ALA A 53 -5.02 12.58 15.52
CA ALA A 53 -5.30 11.16 15.58
C ALA A 53 -5.17 10.52 14.19
N ARG A 54 -4.81 9.25 14.19
CA ARG A 54 -4.72 8.44 12.98
C ARG A 54 -6.11 8.26 12.36
N THR A 55 -6.23 8.49 11.07
CA THR A 55 -7.42 8.10 10.32
C THR A 55 -7.55 6.56 10.32
N PRO A 56 -8.70 6.00 10.69
CA PRO A 56 -8.93 4.56 10.63
C PRO A 56 -8.71 4.01 9.22
N LEU A 57 -7.98 2.90 9.14
CA LEU A 57 -7.75 2.20 7.88
C LEU A 57 -8.74 1.04 7.74
N PRO A 58 -9.39 0.87 6.58
CA PRO A 58 -10.30 -0.25 6.35
C PRO A 58 -9.57 -1.58 6.28
N ASP A 59 -8.31 -1.55 5.82
CA ASP A 59 -7.44 -2.69 5.65
C ASP A 59 -5.96 -2.28 5.81
N ILE A 60 -5.12 -3.25 6.14
CA ILE A 60 -3.66 -3.17 6.12
C ILE A 60 -3.17 -4.16 5.06
N ASP A 61 -2.79 -3.64 3.92
CA ASP A 61 -2.37 -4.43 2.77
C ASP A 61 -0.94 -4.94 2.92
N VAL A 62 -0.79 -6.20 3.27
CA VAL A 62 0.47 -6.96 3.21
C VAL A 62 0.50 -7.71 1.89
N ILE A 63 1.39 -7.34 1.01
CA ILE A 63 1.60 -8.04 -0.25
C ILE A 63 2.92 -8.81 -0.24
N TYR A 64 2.99 -9.85 -1.05
CA TYR A 64 4.22 -10.61 -1.29
C TYR A 64 4.22 -11.20 -2.71
N PHE A 65 5.34 -11.71 -3.16
CA PHE A 65 5.45 -12.31 -4.49
C PHE A 65 6.06 -13.72 -4.39
N ASP A 66 5.21 -14.73 -4.56
CA ASP A 66 5.61 -16.14 -4.61
C ASP A 66 4.94 -16.84 -5.80
N PRO A 67 5.64 -16.99 -6.94
CA PRO A 67 5.10 -17.68 -8.10
C PRO A 67 5.06 -19.19 -7.94
N SER A 68 5.71 -19.76 -6.92
CA SER A 68 5.73 -21.19 -6.67
C SER A 68 4.43 -21.71 -6.06
N ASN A 69 3.64 -20.83 -5.42
CA ASN A 69 2.37 -21.19 -4.82
C ASN A 69 1.35 -20.05 -4.90
N VAL A 70 0.43 -20.16 -5.84
CA VAL A 70 -0.63 -19.18 -6.11
C VAL A 70 -2.00 -19.57 -5.52
N ASP A 71 -2.04 -20.48 -4.55
CA ASP A 71 -3.26 -20.86 -3.85
C ASP A 71 -3.70 -19.74 -2.89
N GLU A 72 -4.92 -19.24 -3.08
CA GLU A 72 -5.52 -18.23 -2.19
C GLU A 72 -5.64 -18.70 -0.74
N GLY A 73 -5.79 -20.00 -0.52
CA GLY A 73 -5.82 -20.59 0.82
C GLY A 73 -4.52 -20.35 1.61
N VAL A 74 -3.39 -20.21 0.92
CA VAL A 74 -2.10 -19.85 1.54
C VAL A 74 -2.13 -18.40 2.04
N GLU A 75 -2.63 -17.46 1.24
CA GLU A 75 -2.81 -16.06 1.64
C GLU A 75 -3.67 -15.97 2.91
N LYS A 76 -4.78 -16.71 2.94
CA LYS A 76 -5.69 -16.74 4.09
C LYS A 76 -5.05 -17.34 5.34
N ARG A 77 -4.17 -18.33 5.22
CA ARG A 77 -3.41 -18.84 6.37
C ARG A 77 -2.48 -17.78 6.96
N TYR A 78 -1.76 -17.03 6.11
CA TYR A 78 -0.91 -15.93 6.58
C TYR A 78 -1.72 -14.80 7.21
N GLU A 79 -2.85 -14.43 6.62
CA GLU A 79 -3.77 -13.44 7.16
C GLU A 79 -4.27 -13.84 8.55
N ASN A 80 -4.68 -15.10 8.74
CA ASN A 80 -5.09 -15.63 10.03
C ASN A 80 -3.96 -15.63 11.08
N LEU A 81 -2.71 -15.92 10.69
CA LEU A 81 -1.57 -15.82 11.59
C LEU A 81 -1.36 -14.40 12.12
N LEU A 82 -1.53 -13.39 11.26
CA LEU A 82 -1.46 -11.99 11.67
C LEU A 82 -2.64 -11.60 12.56
N ILE A 83 -3.85 -12.04 12.24
CA ILE A 83 -5.05 -11.81 13.06
C ILE A 83 -4.88 -12.43 14.46
N MET A 84 -4.31 -13.63 14.55
CA MET A 84 -4.05 -14.26 15.85
C MET A 84 -3.05 -13.46 16.71
N ARG A 85 -2.10 -12.76 16.10
CA ARG A 85 -1.11 -11.92 16.81
C ARG A 85 -1.66 -10.58 17.22
N GLN A 86 -2.39 -9.92 16.31
CA GLN A 86 -2.96 -8.60 16.48
C GLN A 86 -4.40 -8.57 15.95
N PRO A 87 -5.38 -9.01 16.76
CA PRO A 87 -6.77 -9.20 16.32
C PRO A 87 -7.49 -7.89 15.97
N THR A 88 -6.99 -6.75 16.43
CA THR A 88 -7.58 -5.42 16.17
C THR A 88 -7.15 -4.81 14.84
N ILE A 89 -6.15 -5.39 14.18
CA ILE A 89 -5.64 -4.90 12.91
C ILE A 89 -6.41 -5.56 11.76
N PRO A 90 -6.96 -4.77 10.83
CA PRO A 90 -7.69 -5.30 9.67
C PRO A 90 -6.74 -5.81 8.58
N TRP A 91 -6.12 -6.94 8.81
CA TRP A 91 -5.13 -7.51 7.91
C TRP A 91 -5.73 -7.95 6.57
N SER A 92 -5.02 -7.66 5.48
CA SER A 92 -5.26 -8.19 4.14
C SER A 92 -3.93 -8.71 3.59
N VAL A 93 -3.83 -10.01 3.31
CA VAL A 93 -2.61 -10.63 2.79
C VAL A 93 -2.85 -11.13 1.37
N LYS A 94 -2.04 -10.68 0.40
CA LYS A 94 -2.21 -10.99 -1.02
C LYS A 94 -0.90 -11.34 -1.71
N ASN A 95 -0.90 -12.49 -2.41
CA ASN A 95 0.19 -12.89 -3.28
C ASN A 95 0.06 -12.22 -4.66
N GLN A 96 0.98 -11.32 -4.99
CA GLN A 96 0.94 -10.59 -6.25
C GLN A 96 1.22 -11.49 -7.46
N ALA A 97 1.86 -12.63 -7.27
CA ALA A 97 2.02 -13.63 -8.33
C ALA A 97 0.67 -14.22 -8.80
N ARG A 98 -0.40 -14.15 -7.99
CA ARG A 98 -1.77 -14.55 -8.32
C ARG A 98 -2.62 -13.40 -8.85
N MET A 99 -2.31 -12.16 -8.49
CA MET A 99 -3.21 -11.02 -8.72
C MET A 99 -3.38 -10.67 -10.20
N HIS A 100 -2.45 -11.04 -11.07
CA HIS A 100 -2.61 -10.91 -12.52
C HIS A 100 -3.85 -11.67 -13.05
N ILE A 101 -4.20 -12.82 -12.44
CA ILE A 101 -5.39 -13.59 -12.81
C ILE A 101 -6.66 -12.79 -12.44
N VAL A 102 -6.67 -12.20 -11.24
CA VAL A 102 -7.80 -11.38 -10.76
C VAL A 102 -7.97 -10.11 -11.59
N ASN A 103 -6.85 -9.51 -12.01
CA ASN A 103 -6.83 -8.26 -12.76
C ASN A 103 -6.93 -8.48 -14.29
N ASN A 104 -7.00 -9.73 -14.75
CA ASN A 104 -6.98 -10.08 -16.16
C ASN A 104 -5.79 -9.45 -16.91
N ASP A 105 -4.59 -9.63 -16.37
CA ASP A 105 -3.33 -9.07 -16.87
C ASP A 105 -2.30 -10.17 -17.11
N ARG A 106 -1.19 -9.83 -17.74
CA ARG A 106 -0.01 -10.72 -17.81
C ARG A 106 0.56 -10.97 -16.41
N PRO A 107 1.23 -12.11 -16.18
CA PRO A 107 1.90 -12.37 -14.92
C PRO A 107 2.86 -11.25 -14.53
N TYR A 108 2.79 -10.83 -13.24
CA TYR A 108 3.74 -9.88 -12.68
C TYR A 108 5.06 -10.57 -12.39
N LEU A 109 6.15 -9.81 -12.38
CA LEU A 109 7.50 -10.32 -12.15
C LEU A 109 7.99 -10.09 -10.71
N SER A 110 7.33 -9.21 -9.96
CA SER A 110 7.70 -8.82 -8.59
C SER A 110 6.56 -8.07 -7.90
N SER A 111 6.66 -7.89 -6.58
CA SER A 111 5.80 -6.97 -5.84
C SER A 111 5.97 -5.52 -6.29
N THR A 112 7.18 -5.12 -6.68
CA THR A 112 7.46 -3.78 -7.23
C THR A 112 6.64 -3.50 -8.49
N GLU A 113 6.62 -4.44 -9.44
CA GLU A 113 5.80 -4.30 -10.65
C GLU A 113 4.31 -4.22 -10.32
N ALA A 114 3.86 -5.02 -9.37
CA ALA A 114 2.46 -5.00 -8.93
C ALA A 114 2.08 -3.66 -8.30
N ILE A 115 2.92 -3.09 -7.43
CA ILE A 115 2.71 -1.76 -6.82
C ILE A 115 2.68 -0.67 -7.91
N ALA A 116 3.56 -0.73 -8.89
CA ALA A 116 3.59 0.23 -10.01
C ALA A 116 2.29 0.24 -10.83
N LYS A 117 1.52 -0.86 -10.78
CA LYS A 117 0.22 -1.02 -11.45
C LYS A 117 -0.99 -0.77 -10.54
N PHE A 118 -0.79 -0.22 -9.34
CA PHE A 118 -1.92 0.20 -8.51
C PHE A 118 -2.72 1.31 -9.20
N PRO A 119 -4.00 1.49 -8.86
CA PRO A 119 -4.85 2.44 -9.58
C PRO A 119 -4.37 3.89 -9.50
N GLU A 120 -3.85 4.32 -8.35
CA GLU A 120 -3.44 5.71 -8.13
C GLU A 120 -1.94 5.80 -7.79
N THR A 121 -1.26 6.82 -8.33
CA THR A 121 0.14 7.11 -8.01
C THR A 121 0.34 7.35 -6.51
N ALA A 122 -0.58 8.07 -5.87
CA ALA A 122 -0.53 8.35 -4.43
C ALA A 122 -0.70 7.11 -3.52
N THR A 123 -1.16 5.97 -4.06
CA THR A 123 -1.26 4.69 -3.34
C THR A 123 -0.21 3.67 -3.75
N ALA A 124 0.51 3.94 -4.84
CA ALA A 124 1.59 3.08 -5.32
C ALA A 124 2.87 3.24 -4.49
N LEU A 125 2.76 2.96 -3.20
CA LEU A 125 3.78 3.14 -2.18
C LEU A 125 3.82 1.90 -1.29
N GLY A 126 5.02 1.51 -0.86
CA GLY A 126 5.20 0.41 0.09
C GLY A 126 6.39 0.63 1.00
N VAL A 127 6.32 0.06 2.20
CA VAL A 127 7.42 0.02 3.17
C VAL A 127 7.57 -1.39 3.71
N LYS A 128 8.78 -1.74 4.09
CA LYS A 128 9.11 -2.98 4.81
C LYS A 128 10.31 -2.78 5.71
N LEU A 129 10.58 -3.76 6.55
CA LEU A 129 11.85 -3.87 7.27
C LEU A 129 12.82 -4.75 6.47
N ASP A 130 14.07 -4.33 6.37
CA ASP A 130 15.16 -5.16 5.88
C ASP A 130 15.63 -6.17 6.95
N GLU A 131 16.68 -6.94 6.65
CA GLU A 131 17.23 -7.94 7.56
C GLU A 131 17.84 -7.32 8.82
N GLU A 132 18.24 -6.05 8.78
CA GLU A 132 18.76 -5.29 9.92
C GLU A 132 17.66 -4.58 10.73
N GLY A 133 16.39 -4.72 10.31
CA GLY A 133 15.25 -4.05 10.93
C GLY A 133 15.11 -2.57 10.57
N LYS A 134 15.80 -2.11 9.53
CA LYS A 134 15.66 -0.74 9.01
C LYS A 134 14.50 -0.69 8.00
N ILE A 135 13.85 0.46 7.95
CA ILE A 135 12.79 0.68 6.97
C ILE A 135 13.39 0.88 5.58
N VAL A 136 12.85 0.14 4.63
CA VAL A 136 13.05 0.33 3.19
C VAL A 136 11.73 0.77 2.59
N MET A 137 11.77 1.73 1.68
CA MET A 137 10.59 2.25 0.98
C MET A 137 10.68 1.96 -0.51
N ILE A 138 9.52 1.83 -1.12
CA ILE A 138 9.36 1.77 -2.58
C ILE A 138 8.25 2.74 -3.01
N ALA A 139 8.54 3.53 -4.04
CA ALA A 139 7.63 4.47 -4.66
C ALA A 139 7.89 4.51 -6.17
N PRO A 140 7.35 3.56 -6.97
CA PRO A 140 7.66 3.46 -8.40
C PRO A 140 7.32 4.71 -9.22
N HIS A 141 6.44 5.55 -8.71
CA HIS A 141 6.02 6.81 -9.35
C HIS A 141 6.48 8.05 -8.57
N GLY A 142 7.44 7.88 -7.62
CA GLY A 142 7.84 8.94 -6.70
C GLY A 142 6.80 9.22 -5.62
N ILE A 143 7.05 10.24 -4.81
CA ILE A 143 6.17 10.63 -3.71
C ILE A 143 5.47 11.98 -3.95
N GLU A 144 5.75 12.64 -5.07
CA GLU A 144 5.29 14.01 -5.37
C GLU A 144 3.76 14.11 -5.30
N ASP A 145 3.05 13.14 -5.89
CA ASP A 145 1.58 13.15 -5.88
C ASP A 145 1.01 12.98 -4.48
N VAL A 146 1.56 12.08 -3.67
CA VAL A 146 1.05 11.86 -2.30
C VAL A 146 1.31 13.07 -1.40
N VAL A 147 2.48 13.70 -1.49
CA VAL A 147 2.79 14.88 -0.66
C VAL A 147 2.10 16.16 -1.12
N SER A 148 1.71 16.22 -2.40
CA SER A 148 0.92 17.32 -2.97
C SER A 148 -0.58 17.09 -2.93
N PHE A 149 -1.05 16.00 -2.29
CA PHE A 149 -2.46 15.60 -2.22
C PHE A 149 -3.11 15.32 -3.57
N HIS A 150 -2.33 15.00 -4.59
CA HIS A 150 -2.83 14.71 -5.92
C HIS A 150 -3.19 13.22 -6.05
N ILE A 151 -4.39 12.94 -6.54
CA ILE A 151 -4.83 11.61 -6.94
C ILE A 151 -4.81 11.56 -8.46
N ARG A 152 -3.85 10.83 -9.01
CA ARG A 152 -3.72 10.61 -10.45
C ARG A 152 -3.70 9.12 -10.76
N PRO A 153 -4.27 8.71 -11.90
CA PRO A 153 -4.14 7.33 -12.35
C PRO A 153 -2.68 7.04 -12.68
N THR A 154 -2.23 5.83 -12.35
CA THR A 154 -0.89 5.37 -12.76
C THR A 154 -0.79 5.28 -14.29
N PRO A 155 0.42 5.29 -14.88
CA PRO A 155 0.59 5.09 -16.31
C PRO A 155 -0.13 3.84 -16.82
N TYR A 156 -0.08 2.74 -16.07
CA TYR A 156 -0.77 1.51 -16.39
C TYR A 156 -2.30 1.69 -16.51
N PHE A 157 -2.92 2.48 -15.64
CA PHE A 157 -4.36 2.73 -15.70
C PHE A 157 -4.76 3.63 -16.87
N ARG A 158 -3.87 4.51 -17.32
CA ARG A 158 -4.10 5.39 -18.48
C ARG A 158 -4.07 4.66 -19.83
N GLU A 159 -3.56 3.43 -19.89
CA GLU A 159 -3.39 2.69 -21.16
C GLU A 159 -4.70 2.29 -21.82
N THR A 160 -5.79 2.10 -21.03
CA THR A 160 -7.08 1.65 -21.58
C THR A 160 -8.26 2.38 -20.97
N GLU A 161 -9.32 2.58 -21.75
CA GLU A 161 -10.58 3.18 -21.27
C GLU A 161 -11.24 2.36 -20.15
N GLU A 162 -11.12 1.04 -20.20
CA GLU A 162 -11.68 0.14 -19.18
C GLU A 162 -11.01 0.38 -17.82
N ARG A 163 -9.66 0.47 -17.79
CA ARG A 163 -8.91 0.77 -16.56
C ARG A 163 -9.23 2.17 -16.04
N MET A 164 -9.34 3.16 -16.92
CA MET A 164 -9.75 4.52 -16.53
C MET A 164 -11.17 4.55 -15.96
N LYS A 165 -12.09 3.80 -16.53
CA LYS A 165 -13.45 3.66 -15.98
C LYS A 165 -13.43 3.06 -14.57
N TYR A 166 -12.62 2.02 -14.35
CA TYR A 166 -12.43 1.44 -13.02
C TYR A 166 -11.85 2.47 -12.04
N TYR A 167 -10.79 3.21 -12.46
CA TYR A 167 -10.18 4.28 -11.66
C TYR A 167 -11.23 5.30 -11.20
N HIS A 168 -12.03 5.85 -12.11
CA HIS A 168 -13.06 6.85 -11.76
C HIS A 168 -14.12 6.29 -10.81
N GLN A 169 -14.58 5.07 -11.01
CA GLN A 169 -15.53 4.40 -10.10
C GLN A 169 -14.93 4.21 -8.71
N ARG A 170 -13.67 3.81 -8.65
CA ARG A 170 -12.94 3.61 -7.40
C ARG A 170 -12.78 4.92 -6.63
N ILE A 171 -12.32 5.99 -7.28
CA ILE A 171 -12.14 7.31 -6.65
C ILE A 171 -13.46 7.83 -6.08
N SER A 172 -14.55 7.72 -6.84
CA SER A 172 -15.89 8.09 -6.37
C SER A 172 -16.29 7.33 -5.10
N LYS A 173 -16.03 6.01 -5.03
CA LYS A 173 -16.34 5.19 -3.86
C LYS A 173 -15.47 5.50 -2.65
N LYS A 174 -14.17 5.74 -2.87
CA LYS A 174 -13.21 6.01 -1.79
C LYS A 174 -13.47 7.34 -1.10
N ASN A 175 -13.96 8.36 -1.84
CA ASN A 175 -14.34 9.67 -1.32
C ASN A 175 -13.31 10.27 -0.33
N TRP A 176 -12.03 10.15 -0.65
CA TRP A 176 -10.94 10.58 0.24
C TRP A 176 -11.02 12.07 0.60
N LYS A 177 -11.54 12.90 -0.29
CA LYS A 177 -11.71 14.34 -0.06
C LYS A 177 -12.61 14.66 1.12
N SER A 178 -13.53 13.77 1.50
CA SER A 178 -14.37 13.96 2.70
C SER A 178 -13.60 13.85 4.02
N ILE A 179 -12.45 13.16 4.00
CA ILE A 179 -11.56 12.99 5.15
C ILE A 179 -10.41 14.00 5.06
N TRP A 180 -9.75 14.05 3.91
CA TRP A 180 -8.59 14.90 3.63
C TRP A 180 -8.97 15.97 2.61
N ASN A 181 -9.40 17.13 3.10
CA ASN A 181 -10.02 18.18 2.29
C ASN A 181 -9.08 18.85 1.27
N LYS A 182 -7.74 18.75 1.47
CA LYS A 182 -6.72 19.24 0.54
C LYS A 182 -6.53 18.34 -0.69
N VAL A 183 -7.14 17.14 -0.70
CA VAL A 183 -6.97 16.17 -1.79
C VAL A 183 -7.65 16.66 -3.06
N GLU A 184 -6.93 16.57 -4.18
CA GLU A 184 -7.39 16.88 -5.53
C GLU A 184 -7.31 15.68 -6.45
N VAL A 185 -8.34 15.48 -7.26
CA VAL A 185 -8.46 14.36 -8.21
C VAL A 185 -8.24 14.88 -9.64
N PHE A 186 -7.42 14.19 -10.41
CA PHE A 186 -7.07 14.52 -11.78
C PHE A 186 -7.46 13.41 -12.77
#